data_4850679a1c129ca8363fa0b8e0d29b8f
#
_entry.id   4850679a1c129ca8363fa0b8e0d29b8f
#
_cell.length_a   1.000
_cell.length_b   1.000
_cell.length_c   1.000
_cell.angle_alpha   90.00
_cell.angle_beta   90.00
_cell.angle_gamma   90.00
#
_symmetry.space_group_name_H-M   'P 1'
#
loop_
_entity.id
_entity.type
_entity.pdbx_description
1 polymer ?
#
loop_
_entity_poly.entity_id
_entity_poly.type
_entity_poly.pdbx_seq_one_letter_code
_entity_poly.pdbx_strand_id
1 'polypeptide(L)'
;MEVQSNLKKIQELYKEYKINKKNIDDNWISFFDDLTEEAADLLEGNSNHIISNNSQSSNNNSQDNEYTANSLRARLLIRAYRIAGHLKADLDPLELTEQKYIPDLDPKTYGIDDNDMEKEVFIDGVFGINTITIRELIGILEKYYCGKIGVQFMHIQDKEQRDWIMDKIENIKPDEIFTKKGKQAS
;
A
#
# COMPACT_ATOMS: atom_id res chain seq x y z
N MET A 1 15.77 11.55 -17.83
CA MET A 1 15.49 11.83 -16.41
C MET A 1 15.14 10.48 -15.80
N GLU A 2 16.05 9.87 -15.02
CA GLU A 2 15.77 8.60 -14.34
C GLU A 2 14.63 8.82 -13.35
N VAL A 3 13.55 8.13 -13.56
CA VAL A 3 12.48 8.04 -12.55
C VAL A 3 13.10 7.32 -11.35
N GLN A 4 13.51 8.09 -10.34
CA GLN A 4 13.96 7.50 -9.08
C GLN A 4 12.77 6.67 -8.56
N SER A 5 12.99 5.38 -8.42
CA SER A 5 12.00 4.45 -7.90
C SER A 5 11.50 4.99 -6.55
N ASN A 6 10.18 5.01 -6.34
CA ASN A 6 9.58 5.39 -5.06
C ASN A 6 10.19 4.57 -3.90
N LEU A 7 10.56 3.33 -4.18
CA LEU A 7 11.23 2.48 -3.21
C LEU A 7 12.54 3.09 -2.68
N LYS A 8 13.37 3.69 -3.55
CA LYS A 8 14.62 4.35 -3.11
C LYS A 8 14.34 5.53 -2.18
N LYS A 9 13.35 6.36 -2.52
CA LYS A 9 12.94 7.48 -1.67
C LYS A 9 12.46 7.01 -0.30
N ILE A 10 11.71 5.90 -0.27
CA ILE A 10 11.22 5.31 0.97
C ILE A 10 12.36 4.74 1.81
N GLN A 11 13.37 4.13 1.19
CA GLN A 11 14.58 3.66 1.88
C GLN A 11 15.38 4.82 2.50
N GLU A 12 15.50 5.94 1.79
CA GLU A 12 16.13 7.16 2.33
C GLU A 12 15.33 7.71 3.52
N LEU A 13 14.01 7.79 3.39
CA LEU A 13 13.13 8.23 4.45
C LEU A 13 13.19 7.31 5.69
N TYR A 14 13.33 6.01 5.48
CA TYR A 14 13.51 5.05 6.57
C TYR A 14 14.84 5.24 7.31
N LYS A 15 15.92 5.56 6.59
CA LYS A 15 17.21 5.92 7.21
C LYS A 15 17.09 7.19 8.06
N GLU A 16 16.38 8.20 7.57
CA GLU A 16 16.12 9.42 8.34
C GLU A 16 15.29 9.12 9.60
N TYR A 17 14.27 8.26 9.48
CA TYR A 17 13.47 7.80 10.60
C TYR A 17 14.33 7.17 11.72
N LYS A 18 15.29 6.34 11.38
CA LYS A 18 16.23 5.74 12.35
C LYS A 18 17.11 6.77 13.05
N ILE A 19 17.46 7.87 12.36
CA ILE A 19 18.32 8.92 12.92
C ILE A 19 17.50 9.92 13.75
N ASN A 20 16.39 10.42 13.21
CA ASN A 20 15.58 11.44 13.86
C ASN A 20 14.12 11.41 13.41
N LYS A 21 13.26 10.81 14.23
CA LYS A 21 11.81 10.73 13.97
C LYS A 21 11.12 12.10 13.82
N LYS A 22 11.67 13.19 14.38
CA LYS A 22 11.02 14.51 14.41
C LYS A 22 10.89 15.18 13.04
N ASN A 23 11.69 14.78 12.07
CA ASN A 23 11.68 15.36 10.74
C ASN A 23 10.76 14.62 9.75
N ILE A 24 10.08 13.59 10.22
CA ILE A 24 9.28 12.70 9.40
C ILE A 24 7.81 12.87 9.75
N ASP A 25 6.98 12.85 8.71
CA ASP A 25 5.53 12.89 8.83
C ASP A 25 4.99 11.75 9.70
N ASP A 26 4.02 12.05 10.58
CA ASP A 26 3.45 11.10 11.54
C ASP A 26 2.86 9.84 10.86
N ASN A 27 2.37 9.98 9.62
CA ASN A 27 1.87 8.84 8.84
C ASN A 27 2.99 7.87 8.44
N TRP A 28 4.21 8.39 8.17
CA TRP A 28 5.36 7.55 7.90
C TRP A 28 5.90 6.92 9.18
N ILE A 29 5.89 7.66 10.29
CA ILE A 29 6.29 7.14 11.59
C ILE A 29 5.42 5.95 11.97
N SER A 30 4.09 6.10 11.89
CA SER A 30 3.15 5.01 12.16
C SER A 30 3.39 3.80 11.26
N PHE A 31 3.63 4.03 9.95
CA PHE A 31 3.91 2.95 9.01
C PHE A 31 5.21 2.20 9.36
N PHE A 32 6.27 2.93 9.71
CA PHE A 32 7.57 2.32 10.06
C PHE A 32 7.56 1.64 11.42
N ASP A 33 6.78 2.15 12.38
CA ASP A 33 6.61 1.51 13.69
C ASP A 33 5.83 0.18 13.60
N ASP A 34 4.96 0.02 12.58
CA ASP A 34 4.18 -1.20 12.32
C ASP A 34 4.92 -2.23 11.43
N LEU A 35 6.17 -1.97 11.03
CA LEU A 35 6.95 -2.92 10.22
C LEU A 35 7.53 -4.04 11.08
N THR A 36 7.51 -5.27 10.53
CA THR A 36 8.25 -6.40 11.11
C THR A 36 9.76 -6.19 10.96
N GLU A 37 10.56 -6.87 11.80
CA GLU A 37 12.02 -6.79 11.73
C GLU A 37 12.55 -7.17 10.34
N GLU A 38 11.98 -8.24 9.73
CA GLU A 38 12.39 -8.68 8.40
C GLU A 38 12.09 -7.63 7.31
N ALA A 39 10.93 -6.96 7.40
CA ALA A 39 10.57 -5.89 6.47
C ALA A 39 11.44 -4.64 6.66
N ALA A 40 11.84 -4.36 7.88
CA ALA A 40 12.75 -3.27 8.23
C ALA A 40 14.15 -3.51 7.65
N ASP A 41 14.69 -4.72 7.77
CA ASP A 41 15.99 -5.13 7.21
C ASP A 41 16.03 -5.02 5.68
N LEU A 42 14.92 -5.31 5.01
CA LEU A 42 14.79 -5.14 3.56
C LEU A 42 14.85 -3.66 3.14
N LEU A 43 14.28 -2.75 3.95
CA LEU A 43 14.38 -1.31 3.71
C LEU A 43 15.80 -0.77 3.96
N GLU A 44 16.54 -1.34 4.90
CA GLU A 44 17.94 -1.00 5.15
C GLU A 44 18.90 -1.48 4.05
N GLY A 45 18.44 -2.38 3.18
CA GLY A 45 19.28 -3.03 2.16
C GLY A 45 20.20 -4.10 2.75
N ASN A 46 19.96 -4.54 3.97
CA ASN A 46 20.73 -5.55 4.67
C ASN A 46 20.27 -6.98 4.32
N SER A 47 20.19 -7.30 3.03
CA SER A 47 19.86 -8.66 2.57
C SER A 47 20.80 -9.75 3.12
N ASN A 48 21.86 -9.37 3.81
CA ASN A 48 22.89 -10.29 4.33
C ASN A 48 22.66 -10.77 5.76
N HIS A 49 21.71 -10.21 6.52
CA HIS A 49 21.54 -10.58 7.94
C HIS A 49 20.67 -11.84 8.17
N ILE A 50 19.93 -12.28 7.15
CA ILE A 50 19.06 -13.47 7.25
C ILE A 50 19.86 -14.78 7.16
N ILE A 51 21.16 -14.72 6.84
CA ILE A 51 22.03 -15.92 6.68
C ILE A 51 22.61 -16.40 8.03
N SER A 52 22.45 -15.68 9.15
CA SER A 52 23.30 -15.90 10.34
C SER A 52 22.73 -16.80 11.43
N ASN A 53 21.48 -17.29 11.39
CA ASN A 53 20.93 -18.06 12.52
C ASN A 53 20.23 -19.39 12.22
N ASN A 54 20.42 -20.02 11.06
CA ASN A 54 20.12 -21.47 10.96
C ASN A 54 20.88 -22.14 9.81
N SER A 55 21.94 -22.84 10.16
CA SER A 55 22.63 -23.77 9.27
C SER A 55 21.78 -25.01 9.06
N GLN A 56 20.86 -25.00 8.07
CA GLN A 56 20.29 -26.16 7.36
C GLN A 56 18.99 -25.77 6.66
N SER A 57 19.08 -25.39 5.40
CA SER A 57 18.07 -25.46 4.33
C SER A 57 18.23 -24.31 3.34
N SER A 58 19.11 -24.49 2.36
CA SER A 58 19.47 -23.41 1.41
C SER A 58 18.41 -23.06 0.34
N ASN A 59 17.28 -23.75 0.29
CA ASN A 59 16.24 -23.50 -0.72
C ASN A 59 14.98 -22.78 -0.16
N ASN A 60 14.69 -22.87 1.13
CA ASN A 60 13.50 -22.22 1.70
C ASN A 60 13.74 -20.73 2.00
N ASN A 61 14.96 -20.35 2.39
CA ASN A 61 15.27 -18.96 2.75
C ASN A 61 15.09 -17.95 1.61
N SER A 62 15.30 -18.36 0.35
CA SER A 62 15.14 -17.46 -0.79
C SER A 62 13.67 -17.16 -1.09
N GLN A 63 12.77 -18.14 -0.92
CA GLN A 63 11.34 -17.96 -1.13
C GLN A 63 10.70 -17.14 -0.01
N ASP A 64 11.10 -17.36 1.24
CA ASP A 64 10.61 -16.60 2.39
C ASP A 64 11.01 -15.12 2.30
N ASN A 65 12.25 -14.85 1.87
CA ASN A 65 12.73 -13.48 1.65
C ASN A 65 11.98 -12.78 0.50
N GLU A 66 11.71 -13.49 -0.59
CA GLU A 66 10.95 -12.96 -1.71
C GLU A 66 9.50 -12.67 -1.31
N TYR A 67 8.87 -13.57 -0.57
CA TYR A 67 7.52 -13.39 -0.05
C TYR A 67 7.43 -12.17 0.88
N THR A 68 8.38 -12.01 1.81
CA THR A 68 8.44 -10.84 2.71
C THR A 68 8.67 -9.55 1.93
N ALA A 69 9.55 -9.56 0.92
CA ALA A 69 9.80 -8.41 0.07
C ALA A 69 8.55 -7.99 -0.72
N ASN A 70 7.83 -8.95 -1.29
CA ASN A 70 6.61 -8.68 -2.04
C ASN A 70 5.47 -8.20 -1.12
N SER A 71 5.39 -8.74 0.09
CA SER A 71 4.42 -8.27 1.10
C SER A 71 4.71 -6.83 1.55
N LEU A 72 5.98 -6.46 1.74
CA LEU A 72 6.37 -5.07 2.01
C LEU A 72 5.99 -4.14 0.85
N ARG A 73 6.30 -4.52 -0.40
CA ARG A 73 5.95 -3.74 -1.60
C ARG A 73 4.44 -3.56 -1.74
N ALA A 74 3.66 -4.62 -1.45
CA ALA A 74 2.20 -4.56 -1.43
C ALA A 74 1.67 -3.58 -0.36
N ARG A 75 2.23 -3.58 0.84
CA ARG A 75 1.86 -2.61 1.91
C ARG A 75 2.21 -1.17 1.52
N LEU A 76 3.32 -0.94 0.85
CA LEU A 76 3.67 0.38 0.30
C LEU A 76 2.68 0.83 -0.79
N LEU A 77 2.27 -0.08 -1.66
CA LEU A 77 1.26 0.19 -2.69
C LEU A 77 -0.10 0.52 -2.07
N ILE A 78 -0.56 -0.24 -1.07
CA ILE A 78 -1.80 0.07 -0.31
C ILE A 78 -1.73 1.50 0.24
N ARG A 79 -0.62 1.85 0.88
CA ARG A 79 -0.41 3.21 1.40
C ARG A 79 -0.49 4.26 0.30
N ALA A 80 0.10 4.02 -0.86
CA ALA A 80 0.05 4.95 -1.99
C ALA A 80 -1.39 5.20 -2.46
N TYR A 81 -2.20 4.16 -2.57
CA TYR A 81 -3.61 4.30 -2.94
C TYR A 81 -4.42 5.07 -1.89
N ARG A 82 -4.15 4.88 -0.60
CA ARG A 82 -4.78 5.67 0.49
C ARG A 82 -4.47 7.16 0.39
N ILE A 83 -3.26 7.51 -0.06
CA ILE A 83 -2.81 8.90 -0.20
C ILE A 83 -3.26 9.52 -1.52
N ALA A 84 -3.03 8.84 -2.63
CA ALA A 84 -3.13 9.40 -3.98
C ALA A 84 -4.22 8.77 -4.85
N GLY A 85 -4.95 7.74 -4.38
CA GLY A 85 -5.97 7.05 -5.17
C GLY A 85 -7.07 7.98 -5.68
N HIS A 86 -7.44 9.00 -4.88
CA HIS A 86 -8.42 10.00 -5.27
C HIS A 86 -8.03 10.80 -6.53
N LEU A 87 -6.74 10.90 -6.85
CA LEU A 87 -6.26 11.57 -8.06
C LEU A 87 -6.56 10.77 -9.35
N LYS A 88 -6.76 9.46 -9.22
CA LYS A 88 -7.15 8.55 -10.31
C LYS A 88 -8.66 8.32 -10.35
N ALA A 89 -9.42 8.85 -9.39
CA ALA A 89 -10.86 8.66 -9.34
C ALA A 89 -11.55 9.30 -10.55
N ASP A 90 -12.58 8.61 -11.05
CA ASP A 90 -13.42 9.07 -12.15
C ASP A 90 -14.45 10.09 -11.62
N LEU A 91 -14.01 11.34 -11.50
CA LEU A 91 -14.80 12.46 -10.97
C LEU A 91 -15.35 13.38 -12.07
N ASP A 92 -15.11 13.07 -13.35
CA ASP A 92 -15.54 13.86 -14.48
C ASP A 92 -16.62 13.12 -15.29
N PRO A 93 -17.91 13.28 -14.94
CA PRO A 93 -18.99 12.58 -15.63
C PRO A 93 -19.19 13.03 -17.09
N LEU A 94 -18.56 14.14 -17.51
CA LEU A 94 -18.63 14.67 -18.86
C LEU A 94 -17.41 14.31 -19.70
N GLU A 95 -16.44 13.60 -19.13
CA GLU A 95 -15.20 13.15 -19.79
C GLU A 95 -14.44 14.28 -20.50
N LEU A 96 -14.43 15.48 -19.89
CA LEU A 96 -13.78 16.67 -20.46
C LEU A 96 -12.28 16.71 -20.19
N THR A 97 -11.80 15.92 -19.22
CA THR A 97 -10.39 15.88 -18.79
C THR A 97 -9.77 14.50 -19.04
N GLU A 98 -8.59 14.48 -19.62
CA GLU A 98 -7.82 13.24 -19.75
C GLU A 98 -7.30 12.79 -18.39
N GLN A 99 -7.42 11.50 -18.09
CA GLN A 99 -6.82 10.91 -16.89
C GLN A 99 -5.30 11.01 -16.95
N LYS A 100 -4.70 11.64 -15.95
CA LYS A 100 -3.25 11.78 -15.86
C LYS A 100 -2.63 10.49 -15.29
N TYR A 101 -1.47 10.12 -15.85
CA TYR A 101 -0.65 9.09 -15.26
C TYR A 101 -0.13 9.55 -13.89
N ILE A 102 -0.31 8.71 -12.87
CA ILE A 102 0.10 8.97 -11.49
C ILE A 102 1.18 7.95 -11.13
N PRO A 103 2.46 8.34 -11.14
CA PRO A 103 3.58 7.43 -10.88
C PRO A 103 3.49 6.73 -9.52
N ASP A 104 2.91 7.39 -8.51
CA ASP A 104 2.78 6.85 -7.16
C ASP A 104 1.81 5.66 -7.09
N LEU A 105 0.92 5.50 -8.06
CA LEU A 105 -0.02 4.37 -8.14
C LEU A 105 0.46 3.25 -9.06
N ASP A 106 1.61 3.42 -9.73
CA ASP A 106 2.17 2.39 -10.59
C ASP A 106 2.96 1.36 -9.77
N PRO A 107 2.55 0.07 -9.77
CA PRO A 107 3.25 -0.99 -9.05
C PRO A 107 4.75 -1.09 -9.40
N LYS A 108 5.12 -0.76 -10.64
CA LYS A 108 6.52 -0.80 -11.11
C LYS A 108 7.43 0.14 -10.33
N THR A 109 6.91 1.25 -9.80
CA THR A 109 7.69 2.20 -8.98
C THR A 109 8.08 1.63 -7.61
N TYR A 110 7.40 0.57 -7.17
CA TYR A 110 7.70 -0.19 -5.95
C TYR A 110 8.49 -1.48 -6.23
N GLY A 111 8.89 -1.71 -7.50
CA GLY A 111 9.61 -2.91 -7.90
C GLY A 111 8.71 -4.15 -8.02
N ILE A 112 7.42 -3.94 -8.30
CA ILE A 112 6.47 -4.99 -8.64
C ILE A 112 6.35 -5.05 -10.16
N ASP A 113 6.81 -6.13 -10.76
CA ASP A 113 6.78 -6.36 -12.21
C ASP A 113 5.57 -7.20 -12.62
N ASP A 114 5.37 -7.32 -13.95
CA ASP A 114 4.26 -8.08 -14.51
C ASP A 114 4.32 -9.58 -14.12
N ASN A 115 5.52 -10.13 -13.86
CA ASN A 115 5.73 -11.49 -13.38
C ASN A 115 5.34 -11.70 -11.90
N ASP A 116 5.21 -10.62 -11.14
CA ASP A 116 4.87 -10.68 -9.72
C ASP A 116 3.35 -10.66 -9.49
N MET A 117 2.56 -10.34 -10.50
CA MET A 117 1.11 -10.10 -10.38
C MET A 117 0.33 -11.28 -9.80
N GLU A 118 0.77 -12.51 -10.06
CA GLU A 118 0.12 -13.74 -9.57
C GLU A 118 0.72 -14.24 -8.24
N LYS A 119 1.73 -13.54 -7.70
CA LYS A 119 2.34 -13.91 -6.42
C LYS A 119 1.41 -13.52 -5.27
N GLU A 120 1.32 -14.41 -4.29
CA GLU A 120 0.62 -14.16 -3.04
C GLU A 120 1.46 -13.27 -2.12
N VAL A 121 0.79 -12.34 -1.44
CA VAL A 121 1.38 -11.40 -0.49
C VAL A 121 0.54 -11.35 0.78
N PHE A 122 1.20 -11.13 1.91
CA PHE A 122 0.54 -10.92 3.18
C PHE A 122 0.23 -9.43 3.39
N ILE A 123 -1.03 -9.11 3.66
CA ILE A 123 -1.52 -7.73 3.85
C ILE A 123 -2.13 -7.47 5.23
N ASP A 124 -1.93 -8.40 6.17
CA ASP A 124 -2.23 -8.22 7.60
C ASP A 124 -3.67 -7.77 7.89
N GLY A 125 -4.65 -8.47 7.31
CA GLY A 125 -6.05 -8.21 7.57
C GLY A 125 -6.65 -6.97 6.90
N VAL A 126 -5.88 -6.24 6.09
CA VAL A 126 -6.42 -5.12 5.28
C VAL A 126 -7.54 -5.63 4.38
N PHE A 127 -8.66 -4.91 4.29
CA PHE A 127 -9.90 -5.35 3.63
C PHE A 127 -10.50 -6.65 4.20
N GLY A 128 -10.12 -7.06 5.43
CA GLY A 128 -10.51 -8.33 6.03
C GLY A 128 -9.82 -9.56 5.41
N ILE A 129 -8.73 -9.35 4.66
CA ILE A 129 -7.99 -10.39 3.92
C ILE A 129 -6.56 -10.48 4.46
N ASN A 130 -6.09 -11.69 4.75
CA ASN A 130 -4.71 -11.89 5.21
C ASN A 130 -3.74 -12.07 4.04
N THR A 131 -4.10 -12.90 3.06
CA THR A 131 -3.26 -13.23 1.91
C THR A 131 -4.05 -13.07 0.63
N ILE A 132 -3.46 -12.45 -0.37
CA ILE A 132 -4.09 -12.13 -1.66
C ILE A 132 -3.03 -12.05 -2.75
N THR A 133 -3.41 -12.27 -4.02
CA THR A 133 -2.50 -12.00 -5.12
C THR A 133 -2.35 -10.50 -5.37
N ILE A 134 -1.20 -10.07 -5.88
CA ILE A 134 -0.96 -8.65 -6.18
C ILE A 134 -1.98 -8.12 -7.19
N ARG A 135 -2.36 -8.91 -8.17
CA ARG A 135 -3.39 -8.54 -9.17
C ARG A 135 -4.74 -8.24 -8.53
N GLU A 136 -5.20 -9.15 -7.66
CA GLU A 136 -6.47 -8.96 -6.95
C GLU A 136 -6.42 -7.77 -6.00
N LEU A 137 -5.29 -7.57 -5.32
CA LEU A 137 -5.06 -6.42 -4.45
C LEU A 137 -5.23 -5.10 -5.22
N ILE A 138 -4.59 -4.98 -6.40
CA ILE A 138 -4.71 -3.78 -7.24
C ILE A 138 -6.18 -3.55 -7.63
N GLY A 139 -6.91 -4.60 -8.02
CA GLY A 139 -8.33 -4.49 -8.35
C GLY A 139 -9.18 -4.00 -7.18
N ILE A 140 -8.88 -4.46 -5.97
CA ILE A 140 -9.55 -4.00 -4.74
C ILE A 140 -9.21 -2.52 -4.48
N LEU A 141 -7.94 -2.15 -4.55
CA LEU A 141 -7.49 -0.77 -4.34
C LEU A 141 -8.13 0.21 -5.33
N GLU A 142 -8.17 -0.14 -6.61
CA GLU A 142 -8.85 0.67 -7.62
C GLU A 142 -10.34 0.83 -7.34
N LYS A 143 -11.01 -0.25 -6.93
CA LYS A 143 -12.43 -0.22 -6.57
C LYS A 143 -12.73 0.73 -5.40
N TYR A 144 -11.89 0.72 -4.35
CA TYR A 144 -12.14 1.52 -3.15
C TYR A 144 -11.67 2.97 -3.28
N TYR A 145 -10.57 3.22 -3.99
CA TYR A 145 -9.91 4.52 -4.00
C TYR A 145 -9.97 5.27 -5.33
N CYS A 146 -10.25 4.56 -6.44
CA CYS A 146 -10.25 5.15 -7.78
C CYS A 146 -11.62 5.09 -8.46
N GLY A 147 -12.69 4.86 -7.71
CA GLY A 147 -14.06 4.83 -8.22
C GLY A 147 -14.60 6.24 -8.56
N LYS A 148 -15.93 6.37 -8.55
CA LYS A 148 -16.64 7.64 -8.82
C LYS A 148 -16.68 8.59 -7.61
N ILE A 149 -16.02 8.23 -6.52
CA ILE A 149 -15.89 9.04 -5.30
C ILE A 149 -14.41 9.13 -4.96
N GLY A 150 -13.88 10.34 -4.93
CA GLY A 150 -12.51 10.58 -4.47
C GLY A 150 -12.49 10.72 -2.95
N VAL A 151 -11.73 9.87 -2.26
CA VAL A 151 -11.61 9.91 -0.81
C VAL A 151 -10.22 10.40 -0.41
N GLN A 152 -10.15 11.46 0.38
CA GLN A 152 -8.91 12.04 0.88
C GLN A 152 -9.00 12.24 2.39
N PHE A 153 -8.28 11.42 3.16
CA PHE A 153 -8.31 11.43 4.64
C PHE A 153 -6.93 11.34 5.29
N MET A 154 -5.89 11.00 4.53
CA MET A 154 -4.55 10.81 5.08
C MET A 154 -3.89 12.07 5.63
N HIS A 155 -4.47 13.27 5.40
CA HIS A 155 -4.04 14.53 5.98
C HIS A 155 -4.52 14.73 7.43
N ILE A 156 -5.41 13.89 7.93
CA ILE A 156 -5.92 13.94 9.30
C ILE A 156 -4.81 13.51 10.26
N GLN A 157 -4.41 14.41 11.16
CA GLN A 157 -3.32 14.15 12.10
C GLN A 157 -3.72 13.21 13.25
N ASP A 158 -4.99 13.29 13.68
CA ASP A 158 -5.51 12.39 14.70
C ASP A 158 -5.58 10.95 14.17
N LYS A 159 -4.76 10.08 14.76
CA LYS A 159 -4.63 8.69 14.33
C LYS A 159 -5.95 7.93 14.49
N GLU A 160 -6.67 8.11 15.61
CA GLU A 160 -7.90 7.36 15.88
C GLU A 160 -9.00 7.73 14.88
N GLN A 161 -9.14 9.02 14.56
CA GLN A 161 -10.10 9.49 13.55
C GLN A 161 -9.74 8.97 12.16
N ARG A 162 -8.48 9.03 11.78
CA ARG A 162 -7.99 8.56 10.48
C ARG A 162 -8.21 7.06 10.32
N ASP A 163 -7.84 6.27 11.33
CA ASP A 163 -7.98 4.81 11.31
C ASP A 163 -9.46 4.41 11.29
N TRP A 164 -10.33 5.14 12.00
CA TRP A 164 -11.78 4.92 11.95
C TRP A 164 -12.36 5.19 10.55
N ILE A 165 -11.95 6.29 9.89
CA ILE A 165 -12.40 6.61 8.53
C ILE A 165 -11.91 5.53 7.57
N MET A 166 -10.65 5.13 7.67
CA MET A 166 -10.05 4.08 6.86
C MET A 166 -10.80 2.76 7.01
N ASP A 167 -11.07 2.33 8.24
CA ASP A 167 -11.87 1.13 8.54
C ASP A 167 -13.26 1.20 7.88
N LYS A 168 -13.93 2.35 7.98
CA LYS A 168 -15.24 2.54 7.33
C LYS A 168 -15.17 2.44 5.82
N ILE A 169 -14.16 3.01 5.18
CA ILE A 169 -14.01 2.94 3.72
C ILE A 169 -13.69 1.51 3.27
N GLU A 170 -12.76 0.84 3.96
CA GLU A 170 -12.23 -0.46 3.53
C GLU A 170 -13.14 -1.65 3.90
N ASN A 171 -14.01 -1.51 4.91
CA ASN A 171 -14.90 -2.58 5.38
C ASN A 171 -16.38 -2.38 5.03
N ILE A 172 -16.76 -1.26 4.41
CA ILE A 172 -18.14 -1.05 3.97
C ILE A 172 -18.43 -1.89 2.72
N LYS A 173 -19.40 -2.78 2.83
CA LYS A 173 -19.97 -3.41 1.64
C LYS A 173 -20.88 -2.39 0.93
N PRO A 174 -20.66 -2.11 -0.37
CA PRO A 174 -21.45 -1.12 -1.11
C PRO A 174 -22.97 -1.34 -1.03
N ASP A 175 -23.41 -2.57 -0.84
CA ASP A 175 -24.81 -2.94 -0.73
C ASP A 175 -25.45 -2.63 0.65
N GLU A 176 -24.63 -2.31 1.66
CA GLU A 176 -25.09 -1.96 3.01
C GLU A 176 -25.39 -0.46 3.16
N ILE A 177 -24.84 0.40 2.27
CA ILE A 177 -24.98 1.86 2.38
C ILE A 177 -26.34 2.35 1.88
N PHE A 178 -26.90 1.72 0.87
CA PHE A 178 -28.17 2.13 0.28
C PHE A 178 -29.20 1.01 0.32
N THR A 179 -30.28 1.24 1.03
CA THR A 179 -31.46 0.37 0.92
C THR A 179 -32.01 0.43 -0.52
N LYS A 180 -32.72 -0.62 -0.94
CA LYS A 180 -33.40 -0.65 -2.26
C LYS A 180 -34.27 0.60 -2.52
N LYS A 181 -34.86 1.20 -1.47
CA LYS A 181 -35.61 2.47 -1.55
C LYS A 181 -34.71 3.68 -1.75
N GLY A 182 -33.51 3.71 -1.16
CA GLY A 182 -32.57 4.80 -1.35
C GLY A 182 -31.98 4.86 -2.77
N LYS A 183 -31.81 3.70 -3.41
CA LYS A 183 -31.33 3.62 -4.82
C LYS A 183 -32.39 4.06 -5.85
N GLN A 184 -33.66 4.18 -5.46
CA GLN A 184 -34.75 4.67 -6.35
C GLN A 184 -34.97 6.19 -6.22
N ALA A 185 -34.35 6.85 -5.25
CA ALA A 185 -34.51 8.28 -4.99
C ALA A 185 -33.33 9.12 -5.54
N SER A 186 -32.34 8.51 -6.14
CA SER A 186 -31.21 9.12 -6.85
C SER A 186 -31.41 8.89 -8.34
#